data_d1dca8f17873be098fba946151dca48e
#
_entry.id   d1dca8f17873be098fba946151dca48e
#
_cell.length_a   1.000
_cell.length_b   1.000
_cell.length_c   1.000
_cell.angle_alpha   90.00
_cell.angle_beta   90.00
_cell.angle_gamma   90.00
#
_symmetry.space_group_name_H-M   'P 1'
#
loop_
_entity.id
_entity.type
_entity.pdbx_description
1 polymer ?
#
loop_
_entity_poly.entity_id
_entity_poly.type
_entity_poly.pdbx_seq_one_letter_code
_entity_poly.pdbx_strand_id
1 'polypeptide(L)'
;LGQGKNLFQSEIDAVCEVVDYLRFNNYFASLIYMDQPRSGAGSINRLEYRPLEGFIYTITPFNFTAIATNLNSSVILMGNTTVWKPASTAVLSNYYIMKIYEEAGLPAGVINFIPGSGSLISDVVLKHRDLAGVHFTGSNATFNTIWKQVTDNLSVYKSYPKIVGETGGKDFIFAHNSAEALELATAIVRGAFEYQGQKCSAASRAYIPKSLWEVTKSHVLRMISEIKVGNVTDLNNFVNAVIDEAAFDRIMSYISKATTSDKAEIIAGGKGDKSKGYFVEPTVIVAKDPHFVTMEEEIFGPVMTIYVYEDDKFEETLKLCDETSPYGLTGSIFSRDRYALVKACRVLRYAAGNFYYNDKPTGAMVGQQPFGGARASGTNDKAGSHLNLL
;
A
#
# COMPACT_ATOMS: atom_id res chain seq x y z
N LEU A 1 -8.43 6.21 -14.59
CA LEU A 1 -9.80 6.69 -14.44
C LEU A 1 -10.79 5.54 -14.14
N GLY A 2 -10.76 4.44 -14.90
CA GLY A 2 -11.66 3.30 -14.71
C GLY A 2 -11.59 2.58 -13.37
N GLN A 3 -10.60 2.89 -12.53
CA GLN A 3 -10.41 2.35 -11.18
C GLN A 3 -10.81 3.35 -10.09
N GLY A 4 -11.50 4.44 -10.43
CA GLY A 4 -11.92 5.47 -9.48
C GLY A 4 -10.86 6.52 -9.13
N LYS A 5 -9.76 6.63 -9.90
CA LYS A 5 -8.80 7.73 -9.78
C LYS A 5 -9.24 8.92 -10.63
N ASN A 6 -9.11 10.13 -10.08
CA ASN A 6 -9.26 11.35 -10.87
C ASN A 6 -8.08 11.55 -11.84
N LEU A 7 -8.11 12.59 -12.67
CA LEU A 7 -7.09 12.82 -13.68
C LEU A 7 -5.68 12.98 -13.08
N PHE A 8 -5.54 13.78 -12.01
CA PHE A 8 -4.25 14.00 -11.35
C PHE A 8 -3.68 12.71 -10.75
N GLN A 9 -4.50 11.94 -10.06
CA GLN A 9 -4.10 10.65 -9.49
C GLN A 9 -3.76 9.65 -10.59
N SER A 10 -4.49 9.65 -11.70
CA SER A 10 -4.21 8.76 -12.84
C SER A 10 -2.88 9.08 -13.51
N GLU A 11 -2.56 10.36 -13.66
CA GLU A 11 -1.28 10.80 -14.23
C GLU A 11 -0.10 10.43 -13.32
N ILE A 12 -0.20 10.73 -12.03
CA ILE A 12 0.89 10.49 -11.07
C ILE A 12 1.04 8.98 -10.78
N ASP A 13 -0.04 8.33 -10.34
CA ASP A 13 -0.01 6.97 -9.79
C ASP A 13 -0.02 5.87 -10.88
N ALA A 14 -0.27 6.20 -12.13
CA ALA A 14 -0.24 5.24 -13.23
C ALA A 14 0.87 5.58 -14.23
N VAL A 15 0.83 6.75 -14.87
CA VAL A 15 1.76 7.08 -15.96
C VAL A 15 3.15 7.41 -15.44
N CYS A 16 3.28 8.41 -14.57
CA CYS A 16 4.59 8.86 -14.07
C CYS A 16 5.28 7.76 -13.27
N GLU A 17 4.57 7.11 -12.38
CA GLU A 17 5.12 6.06 -11.52
C GLU A 17 5.55 4.82 -12.33
N VAL A 18 4.82 4.42 -13.39
CA VAL A 18 5.25 3.36 -14.31
C VAL A 18 6.57 3.72 -14.98
N VAL A 19 6.67 4.93 -15.50
CA VAL A 19 7.89 5.40 -16.16
C VAL A 19 9.08 5.40 -15.19
N ASP A 20 8.86 5.82 -13.97
CA ASP A 20 9.90 5.83 -12.94
C ASP A 20 10.33 4.40 -12.57
N TYR A 21 9.40 3.47 -12.36
CA TYR A 21 9.77 2.07 -12.15
C TYR A 21 10.61 1.50 -13.28
N LEU A 22 10.22 1.71 -14.54
CA LEU A 22 10.97 1.22 -15.69
C LEU A 22 12.36 1.83 -15.80
N ARG A 23 12.52 3.12 -15.49
CA ARG A 23 13.83 3.81 -15.54
C ARG A 23 14.74 3.41 -14.38
N PHE A 24 14.22 3.48 -13.16
CA PHE A 24 15.02 3.21 -11.96
C PHE A 24 15.38 1.72 -11.84
N ASN A 25 14.48 0.80 -12.18
CA ASN A 25 14.80 -0.62 -12.14
C ASN A 25 15.93 -0.99 -13.12
N ASN A 26 15.97 -0.40 -14.32
CA ASN A 26 17.09 -0.57 -15.24
C ASN A 26 18.42 -0.10 -14.63
N TYR A 27 18.40 1.05 -13.98
CA TYR A 27 19.57 1.56 -13.27
C TYR A 27 19.98 0.63 -12.11
N PHE A 28 19.04 0.18 -11.30
CA PHE A 28 19.33 -0.74 -10.19
C PHE A 28 19.83 -2.11 -10.67
N ALA A 29 19.31 -2.64 -11.77
CA ALA A 29 19.81 -3.86 -12.38
C ALA A 29 21.28 -3.70 -12.79
N SER A 30 21.66 -2.56 -13.38
CA SER A 30 23.07 -2.29 -13.73
C SER A 30 23.99 -2.28 -12.51
N LEU A 31 23.53 -1.75 -11.37
CA LEU A 31 24.28 -1.77 -10.11
C LEU A 31 24.47 -3.20 -9.58
N ILE A 32 23.43 -4.04 -9.67
CA ILE A 32 23.50 -5.45 -9.25
C ILE A 32 24.55 -6.18 -10.08
N TYR A 33 24.55 -6.02 -11.40
CA TYR A 33 25.55 -6.68 -12.28
C TYR A 33 26.99 -6.18 -12.06
N MET A 34 27.18 -4.98 -11.53
CA MET A 34 28.50 -4.45 -11.16
C MET A 34 29.03 -5.01 -9.82
N ASP A 35 28.15 -5.56 -8.97
CA ASP A 35 28.56 -6.15 -7.70
C ASP A 35 29.22 -7.52 -7.95
N GLN A 36 30.54 -7.54 -7.91
CA GLN A 36 31.34 -8.70 -8.23
C GLN A 36 32.30 -9.05 -7.08
N PRO A 37 32.61 -10.35 -6.87
CA PRO A 37 33.51 -10.78 -5.84
C PRO A 37 34.96 -10.36 -6.13
N ARG A 38 35.76 -10.26 -5.09
CA ARG A 38 37.20 -9.97 -5.23
C ARG A 38 37.91 -11.16 -5.86
N SER A 39 38.80 -10.87 -6.83
CA SER A 39 39.76 -11.81 -7.36
C SER A 39 41.04 -11.78 -6.54
N GLY A 40 41.67 -12.95 -6.35
CA GLY A 40 42.95 -13.10 -5.68
C GLY A 40 44.12 -13.17 -6.63
N ALA A 41 45.35 -13.22 -6.14
CA ALA A 41 46.52 -13.45 -6.97
C ALA A 41 46.42 -14.83 -7.62
N GLY A 42 46.44 -14.85 -8.98
CA GLY A 42 46.37 -16.08 -9.77
C GLY A 42 44.96 -16.70 -9.94
N SER A 43 43.88 -16.00 -9.50
CA SER A 43 42.51 -16.45 -9.70
C SER A 43 41.58 -15.29 -10.11
N ILE A 44 40.62 -15.57 -10.99
CA ILE A 44 39.53 -14.66 -11.35
C ILE A 44 38.24 -15.24 -10.79
N ASN A 45 37.56 -14.48 -9.92
CA ASN A 45 36.26 -14.83 -9.38
C ASN A 45 35.20 -13.90 -9.99
N ARG A 46 34.07 -14.45 -10.37
CA ARG A 46 32.94 -13.65 -10.87
C ARG A 46 31.60 -14.31 -10.50
N LEU A 47 30.57 -13.50 -10.38
CA LEU A 47 29.19 -13.93 -10.31
C LEU A 47 28.56 -13.87 -11.70
N GLU A 48 27.78 -14.88 -12.04
CA GLU A 48 26.88 -14.89 -13.17
C GLU A 48 25.45 -14.90 -12.66
N TYR A 49 24.76 -13.80 -12.82
CA TYR A 49 23.35 -13.70 -12.47
C TYR A 49 22.52 -14.42 -13.53
N ARG A 50 21.78 -15.41 -13.14
CA ARG A 50 20.88 -16.17 -14.00
C ARG A 50 19.43 -16.08 -13.52
N PRO A 51 18.43 -16.18 -14.43
CA PRO A 51 17.02 -16.26 -14.03
C PRO A 51 16.77 -17.48 -13.17
N LEU A 52 15.66 -17.47 -12.43
CA LEU A 52 15.18 -18.62 -11.68
C LEU A 52 14.76 -19.73 -12.66
N GLU A 53 14.90 -20.99 -12.25
CA GLU A 53 14.50 -22.13 -13.07
C GLU A 53 13.00 -22.37 -13.00
N GLY A 54 12.25 -21.75 -13.91
CA GLY A 54 10.80 -21.82 -13.95
C GLY A 54 10.15 -20.48 -14.24
N PHE A 55 8.94 -20.28 -13.76
CA PHE A 55 8.19 -19.04 -13.94
C PHE A 55 7.80 -18.41 -12.60
N ILE A 56 7.53 -17.12 -12.62
CA ILE A 56 7.03 -16.36 -11.47
C ILE A 56 5.54 -16.13 -11.62
N TYR A 57 4.77 -16.43 -10.58
CA TYR A 57 3.36 -16.09 -10.50
C TYR A 57 3.18 -14.68 -9.96
N THR A 58 2.76 -13.75 -10.81
CA THR A 58 2.52 -12.35 -10.43
C THR A 58 1.03 -12.09 -10.24
N ILE A 59 0.65 -11.64 -9.04
CA ILE A 59 -0.74 -11.33 -8.67
C ILE A 59 -0.80 -9.87 -8.29
N THR A 60 -1.54 -9.09 -9.06
CA THR A 60 -1.49 -7.63 -8.97
C THR A 60 -2.79 -7.01 -8.46
N PRO A 61 -2.71 -5.90 -7.70
CA PRO A 61 -3.85 -5.25 -7.08
C PRO A 61 -4.64 -4.41 -8.08
N PHE A 62 -5.79 -3.89 -7.63
CA PHE A 62 -6.61 -3.00 -8.47
C PHE A 62 -6.22 -1.53 -8.37
N ASN A 63 -5.63 -1.13 -7.25
CA ASN A 63 -5.53 0.29 -6.88
C ASN A 63 -4.42 1.08 -7.60
N PHE A 64 -3.35 0.40 -8.05
CA PHE A 64 -2.24 1.04 -8.77
C PHE A 64 -1.85 0.24 -10.02
N THR A 65 -2.05 0.82 -11.19
CA THR A 65 -1.54 0.26 -12.46
C THR A 65 -0.01 0.21 -12.47
N ALA A 66 0.65 1.17 -11.82
CA ALA A 66 2.11 1.18 -11.66
C ALA A 66 2.63 -0.03 -10.88
N ILE A 67 1.97 -0.38 -9.77
CA ILE A 67 2.32 -1.60 -9.00
C ILE A 67 2.13 -2.83 -9.87
N ALA A 68 1.00 -2.93 -10.59
CA ALA A 68 0.72 -4.06 -11.48
C ALA A 68 1.78 -4.19 -12.59
N THR A 69 2.28 -3.07 -13.10
CA THR A 69 3.38 -3.04 -14.07
C THR A 69 4.69 -3.46 -13.42
N ASN A 70 5.03 -2.89 -12.26
CA ASN A 70 6.29 -3.17 -11.57
C ASN A 70 6.44 -4.63 -11.16
N LEU A 71 5.38 -5.28 -10.67
CA LEU A 71 5.43 -6.69 -10.29
C LEU A 71 5.88 -7.60 -11.46
N ASN A 72 5.53 -7.23 -12.68
CA ASN A 72 5.96 -7.95 -13.87
C ASN A 72 7.33 -7.45 -14.39
N SER A 73 7.51 -6.12 -14.51
CA SER A 73 8.72 -5.55 -15.12
C SER A 73 9.98 -5.82 -14.31
N SER A 74 9.92 -5.79 -12.98
CA SER A 74 11.06 -6.14 -12.12
C SER A 74 11.50 -7.59 -12.32
N VAL A 75 10.55 -8.50 -12.46
CA VAL A 75 10.79 -9.92 -12.66
C VAL A 75 11.40 -10.22 -14.02
N ILE A 76 10.83 -9.67 -15.11
CA ILE A 76 11.32 -9.93 -16.47
C ILE A 76 12.66 -9.25 -16.74
N LEU A 77 12.93 -8.11 -16.10
CA LEU A 77 14.22 -7.40 -16.19
C LEU A 77 15.37 -8.29 -15.71
N MET A 78 15.13 -9.14 -14.71
CA MET A 78 16.11 -10.11 -14.19
C MET A 78 16.09 -11.44 -14.96
N GLY A 79 15.48 -11.46 -16.16
CA GLY A 79 15.50 -12.60 -17.09
C GLY A 79 14.44 -13.68 -16.84
N ASN A 80 13.50 -13.45 -15.94
CA ASN A 80 12.44 -14.42 -15.63
C ASN A 80 11.21 -14.24 -16.55
N THR A 81 10.32 -15.21 -16.52
CA THR A 81 9.00 -15.15 -17.17
C THR A 81 7.89 -15.09 -16.13
N THR A 82 6.76 -14.50 -16.49
CA THR A 82 5.62 -14.36 -15.57
C THR A 82 4.34 -14.99 -16.09
N VAL A 83 3.57 -15.55 -15.16
CA VAL A 83 2.14 -15.80 -15.29
C VAL A 83 1.44 -14.70 -14.51
N TRP A 84 0.82 -13.79 -15.21
CA TRP A 84 0.24 -12.57 -14.62
C TRP A 84 -1.28 -12.66 -14.44
N LYS A 85 -1.71 -12.70 -13.20
CA LYS A 85 -3.13 -12.62 -12.82
C LYS A 85 -3.46 -11.20 -12.33
N PRO A 86 -4.12 -10.37 -13.14
CA PRO A 86 -4.58 -9.04 -12.73
C PRO A 86 -5.77 -9.11 -11.77
N ALA A 87 -6.00 -8.06 -10.97
CA ALA A 87 -7.26 -7.89 -10.26
C ALA A 87 -8.43 -7.80 -11.25
N SER A 88 -9.55 -8.46 -10.95
CA SER A 88 -10.71 -8.51 -11.86
C SER A 88 -11.31 -7.13 -12.15
N THR A 89 -11.23 -6.21 -11.19
CA THR A 89 -11.70 -4.82 -11.31
C THR A 89 -10.72 -3.89 -12.03
N ALA A 90 -9.52 -4.37 -12.40
CA ALA A 90 -8.47 -3.61 -13.09
C ALA A 90 -7.99 -4.28 -14.40
N VAL A 91 -8.74 -5.22 -14.95
CA VAL A 91 -8.34 -5.96 -16.16
C VAL A 91 -8.08 -5.02 -17.34
N LEU A 92 -8.92 -4.00 -17.55
CA LEU A 92 -8.82 -3.13 -18.70
C LEU A 92 -7.51 -2.34 -18.73
N SER A 93 -7.15 -1.68 -17.62
CA SER A 93 -5.88 -0.93 -17.54
C SER A 93 -4.68 -1.83 -17.71
N ASN A 94 -4.69 -3.00 -17.09
CA ASN A 94 -3.61 -3.98 -17.18
C ASN A 94 -3.51 -4.62 -18.57
N TYR A 95 -4.62 -4.79 -19.28
CA TYR A 95 -4.63 -5.19 -20.69
C TYR A 95 -3.92 -4.17 -21.58
N TYR A 96 -4.16 -2.88 -21.36
CA TYR A 96 -3.45 -1.84 -22.10
C TYR A 96 -1.95 -1.82 -21.78
N ILE A 97 -1.54 -2.07 -20.56
CA ILE A 97 -0.12 -2.25 -20.22
C ILE A 97 0.48 -3.44 -21.00
N MET A 98 -0.23 -4.57 -21.06
CA MET A 98 0.23 -5.72 -21.88
C MET A 98 0.37 -5.34 -23.35
N LYS A 99 -0.57 -4.56 -23.91
CA LYS A 99 -0.46 -4.07 -25.29
C LYS A 99 0.75 -3.15 -25.51
N ILE A 100 1.05 -2.28 -24.56
CA ILE A 100 2.24 -1.43 -24.59
C ILE A 100 3.51 -2.29 -24.61
N TYR A 101 3.59 -3.34 -23.81
CA TYR A 101 4.72 -4.25 -23.83
C TYR A 101 4.86 -4.98 -25.17
N GLU A 102 3.76 -5.45 -25.76
CA GLU A 102 3.75 -6.07 -27.09
C GLU A 102 4.26 -5.10 -28.17
N GLU A 103 3.74 -3.87 -28.17
CA GLU A 103 4.17 -2.82 -29.13
C GLU A 103 5.63 -2.39 -28.93
N ALA A 104 6.14 -2.42 -27.69
CA ALA A 104 7.53 -2.18 -27.37
C ALA A 104 8.46 -3.34 -27.77
N GLY A 105 7.92 -4.44 -28.29
CA GLY A 105 8.68 -5.58 -28.78
C GLY A 105 9.01 -6.65 -27.73
N LEU A 106 8.26 -6.69 -26.63
CA LEU A 106 8.42 -7.78 -25.66
C LEU A 106 8.10 -9.12 -26.32
N PRO A 107 9.03 -10.11 -26.30
CA PRO A 107 8.78 -11.41 -26.93
C PRO A 107 7.58 -12.13 -26.33
N ALA A 108 6.84 -12.84 -27.17
CA ALA A 108 5.72 -13.67 -26.72
C ALA A 108 6.16 -14.72 -25.68
N GLY A 109 5.35 -14.93 -24.65
CA GLY A 109 5.62 -15.89 -23.59
C GLY A 109 6.47 -15.37 -22.42
N VAL A 110 7.02 -14.16 -22.51
CA VAL A 110 7.74 -13.54 -21.39
C VAL A 110 6.77 -13.10 -20.30
N ILE A 111 5.68 -12.41 -20.66
CA ILE A 111 4.55 -12.14 -19.76
C ILE A 111 3.32 -12.84 -20.30
N ASN A 112 2.70 -13.69 -19.50
CA ASN A 112 1.49 -14.43 -19.85
C ASN A 112 0.31 -13.87 -19.06
N PHE A 113 -0.48 -13.00 -19.69
CA PHE A 113 -1.59 -12.30 -19.07
C PHE A 113 -2.83 -13.19 -19.00
N ILE A 114 -3.26 -13.54 -17.79
CA ILE A 114 -4.37 -14.50 -17.55
C ILE A 114 -5.42 -13.85 -16.62
N PRO A 115 -6.40 -13.11 -17.17
CA PRO A 115 -7.52 -12.61 -16.40
C PRO A 115 -8.49 -13.74 -16.02
N GLY A 116 -9.02 -13.70 -14.81
CA GLY A 116 -9.98 -14.71 -14.35
C GLY A 116 -10.07 -14.84 -12.84
N SER A 117 -10.76 -15.88 -12.39
CA SER A 117 -10.92 -16.17 -10.97
C SER A 117 -9.57 -16.45 -10.31
N GLY A 118 -9.27 -15.70 -9.22
CA GLY A 118 -8.03 -15.88 -8.48
C GLY A 118 -7.87 -17.28 -7.89
N SER A 119 -8.94 -17.85 -7.37
CA SER A 119 -8.92 -19.20 -6.80
C SER A 119 -8.62 -20.28 -7.84
N LEU A 120 -9.30 -20.23 -9.01
CA LEU A 120 -9.10 -21.21 -10.08
C LEU A 120 -7.68 -21.15 -10.65
N ILE A 121 -7.16 -19.96 -10.92
CA ILE A 121 -5.82 -19.78 -11.49
C ILE A 121 -4.77 -20.20 -10.46
N SER A 122 -4.90 -19.75 -9.21
CA SER A 122 -3.95 -20.11 -8.15
C SER A 122 -3.93 -21.61 -7.85
N ASP A 123 -5.08 -22.28 -7.92
CA ASP A 123 -5.15 -23.75 -7.69
C ASP A 123 -4.34 -24.54 -8.71
N VAL A 124 -4.21 -24.06 -9.95
CA VAL A 124 -3.39 -24.67 -10.99
C VAL A 124 -1.92 -24.22 -10.87
N VAL A 125 -1.70 -22.91 -10.78
CA VAL A 125 -0.37 -22.32 -10.87
C VAL A 125 0.51 -22.67 -9.65
N LEU A 126 -0.07 -22.63 -8.44
CA LEU A 126 0.66 -22.89 -7.19
C LEU A 126 0.98 -24.38 -6.98
N LYS A 127 0.43 -25.28 -7.80
CA LYS A 127 0.76 -26.72 -7.79
C LYS A 127 1.73 -27.12 -8.91
N HIS A 128 2.12 -26.19 -9.75
CA HIS A 128 2.95 -26.49 -10.91
C HIS A 128 4.40 -26.70 -10.50
N ARG A 129 5.04 -27.79 -10.97
CA ARG A 129 6.42 -28.15 -10.60
C ARG A 129 7.48 -27.09 -10.94
N ASP A 130 7.22 -26.28 -11.97
CA ASP A 130 8.12 -25.24 -12.45
C ASP A 130 7.78 -23.86 -11.85
N LEU A 131 6.99 -23.78 -10.78
CA LEU A 131 6.81 -22.54 -10.03
C LEU A 131 8.13 -22.17 -9.33
N ALA A 132 8.74 -21.09 -9.75
CA ALA A 132 10.02 -20.61 -9.20
C ALA A 132 9.85 -19.43 -8.21
N GLY A 133 8.68 -18.80 -8.21
CA GLY A 133 8.36 -17.75 -7.23
C GLY A 133 6.96 -17.19 -7.36
N VAL A 134 6.60 -16.39 -6.37
CA VAL A 134 5.35 -15.62 -6.30
C VAL A 134 5.69 -14.17 -6.02
N HIS A 135 5.18 -13.25 -6.84
CA HIS A 135 5.25 -11.82 -6.59
C HIS A 135 3.83 -11.27 -6.44
N PHE A 136 3.49 -10.87 -5.23
CA PHE A 136 2.11 -10.61 -4.81
C PHE A 136 1.94 -9.21 -4.24
N THR A 137 0.87 -8.52 -4.64
CA THR A 137 0.33 -7.39 -3.89
C THR A 137 -1.18 -7.53 -3.79
N GLY A 138 -1.71 -7.49 -2.57
CA GLY A 138 -3.13 -7.67 -2.30
C GLY A 138 -3.45 -7.80 -0.81
N SER A 139 -4.55 -8.48 -0.46
CA SER A 139 -4.94 -8.63 0.94
C SER A 139 -4.04 -9.60 1.71
N ASN A 140 -3.82 -9.33 3.00
CA ASN A 140 -3.07 -10.20 3.90
C ASN A 140 -3.66 -11.63 3.95
N ALA A 141 -4.98 -11.76 4.01
CA ALA A 141 -5.65 -13.07 4.04
C ALA A 141 -5.34 -13.92 2.78
N THR A 142 -5.33 -13.28 1.61
CA THR A 142 -4.96 -13.95 0.35
C THR A 142 -3.49 -14.36 0.36
N PHE A 143 -2.60 -13.48 0.81
CA PHE A 143 -1.18 -13.78 0.90
C PHE A 143 -0.88 -14.96 1.83
N ASN A 144 -1.51 -15.00 3.00
CA ASN A 144 -1.38 -16.11 3.93
C ASN A 144 -1.86 -17.43 3.31
N THR A 145 -2.94 -17.39 2.51
CA THR A 145 -3.43 -18.58 1.79
C THR A 145 -2.43 -19.06 0.74
N ILE A 146 -1.85 -18.13 -0.04
CA ILE A 146 -0.82 -18.44 -1.04
C ILE A 146 0.41 -19.04 -0.37
N TRP A 147 0.88 -18.42 0.71
CA TRP A 147 2.05 -18.90 1.46
C TRP A 147 1.84 -20.34 1.95
N LYS A 148 0.68 -20.61 2.52
CA LYS A 148 0.31 -21.95 2.96
C LYS A 148 0.29 -22.94 1.79
N GLN A 149 -0.34 -22.59 0.66
CA GLN A 149 -0.40 -23.46 -0.52
C GLN A 149 0.99 -23.77 -1.08
N VAL A 150 1.89 -22.78 -1.11
CA VAL A 150 3.30 -23.01 -1.52
C VAL A 150 3.99 -23.97 -0.54
N THR A 151 3.81 -23.79 0.75
CA THR A 151 4.40 -24.66 1.77
C THR A 151 3.89 -26.10 1.66
N ASP A 152 2.60 -26.29 1.43
CA ASP A 152 1.97 -27.60 1.28
C ASP A 152 2.44 -28.37 0.02
N ASN A 153 3.02 -27.67 -0.97
CA ASN A 153 3.49 -28.25 -2.24
C ASN A 153 5.03 -28.29 -2.40
N LEU A 154 5.81 -28.07 -1.36
CA LEU A 154 7.28 -27.97 -1.44
C LEU A 154 7.94 -29.19 -2.11
N SER A 155 7.39 -30.37 -1.95
CA SER A 155 7.94 -31.60 -2.55
C SER A 155 7.70 -31.71 -4.07
N VAL A 156 6.83 -30.87 -4.64
CA VAL A 156 6.48 -30.86 -6.07
C VAL A 156 7.46 -30.00 -6.87
N TYR A 157 7.96 -28.91 -6.29
CA TYR A 157 8.75 -27.92 -7.00
C TYR A 157 10.18 -28.39 -7.33
N LYS A 158 10.72 -27.92 -8.47
CA LYS A 158 12.11 -28.18 -8.85
C LYS A 158 13.10 -27.46 -7.92
N SER A 159 12.74 -26.28 -7.44
CA SER A 159 13.51 -25.48 -6.48
C SER A 159 12.56 -24.80 -5.50
N TYR A 160 13.06 -24.35 -4.36
CA TYR A 160 12.25 -23.59 -3.41
C TYR A 160 11.79 -22.27 -4.03
N PRO A 161 10.47 -22.04 -4.19
CA PRO A 161 9.98 -20.80 -4.76
C PRO A 161 10.33 -19.58 -3.88
N LYS A 162 10.77 -18.49 -4.50
CA LYS A 162 10.85 -17.18 -3.81
C LYS A 162 9.45 -16.63 -3.61
N ILE A 163 9.19 -16.05 -2.44
CA ILE A 163 7.89 -15.43 -2.15
C ILE A 163 8.15 -13.97 -1.75
N VAL A 164 7.69 -13.07 -2.59
CA VAL A 164 7.69 -11.63 -2.37
C VAL A 164 6.24 -11.17 -2.26
N GLY A 165 5.90 -10.55 -1.13
CA GLY A 165 4.53 -10.13 -0.88
C GLY A 165 4.45 -8.76 -0.22
N GLU A 166 3.55 -7.96 -0.74
CA GLU A 166 3.13 -6.71 -0.16
C GLU A 166 1.63 -6.74 0.08
N THR A 167 1.23 -6.44 1.32
CA THR A 167 -0.16 -6.55 1.72
C THR A 167 -0.67 -5.21 2.27
N GLY A 168 -1.80 -5.25 2.97
CA GLY A 168 -2.44 -4.07 3.52
C GLY A 168 -1.65 -3.35 4.61
N GLY A 169 -2.22 -2.24 5.07
CA GLY A 169 -1.70 -1.41 6.13
C GLY A 169 -2.81 -0.92 7.06
N LYS A 170 -2.41 -0.49 8.24
CA LYS A 170 -3.21 0.30 9.17
C LYS A 170 -2.40 1.50 9.61
N ASP A 171 -2.15 2.36 8.64
CA ASP A 171 -1.10 3.36 8.68
C ASP A 171 -1.47 4.51 9.59
N PHE A 172 -0.50 4.97 10.35
CA PHE A 172 -0.74 5.92 11.41
C PHE A 172 -0.14 7.30 11.15
N ILE A 173 -0.80 8.31 11.71
CA ILE A 173 -0.24 9.63 11.96
C ILE A 173 -0.16 9.80 13.48
N PHE A 174 1.03 10.09 13.99
CA PHE A 174 1.26 10.33 15.40
C PHE A 174 1.75 11.75 15.64
N ALA A 175 1.02 12.55 16.38
CA ALA A 175 1.40 13.93 16.66
C ALA A 175 1.93 14.07 18.10
N HIS A 176 3.04 14.79 18.26
CA HIS A 176 3.50 15.34 19.54
C HIS A 176 2.89 16.72 19.74
N ASN A 177 2.79 17.23 20.96
CA ASN A 177 2.18 18.53 21.28
C ASN A 177 2.93 19.74 20.68
N SER A 178 4.14 19.55 20.19
CA SER A 178 4.90 20.56 19.44
C SER A 178 4.61 20.58 17.93
N ALA A 179 3.71 19.75 17.44
CA ALA A 179 3.36 19.71 16.02
C ALA A 179 2.56 20.94 15.60
N GLU A 180 2.61 21.26 14.31
CA GLU A 180 1.80 22.32 13.72
C GLU A 180 0.42 21.80 13.31
N ALA A 181 -0.62 22.38 13.85
CA ALA A 181 -1.99 21.86 13.70
C ALA A 181 -2.50 21.88 12.24
N LEU A 182 -2.13 22.91 11.46
CA LEU A 182 -2.55 23.01 10.04
C LEU A 182 -1.83 21.98 9.17
N GLU A 183 -0.51 21.78 9.38
CA GLU A 183 0.28 20.76 8.69
C GLU A 183 -0.28 19.35 9.00
N LEU A 184 -0.56 19.08 10.28
CA LEU A 184 -1.16 17.84 10.76
C LEU A 184 -2.54 17.58 10.12
N ALA A 185 -3.42 18.59 10.13
CA ALA A 185 -4.75 18.49 9.52
C ALA A 185 -4.67 18.22 8.01
N THR A 186 -3.74 18.90 7.32
CA THR A 186 -3.51 18.68 5.88
C THR A 186 -3.06 17.24 5.59
N ALA A 187 -2.13 16.73 6.39
CA ALA A 187 -1.67 15.34 6.26
C ALA A 187 -2.76 14.31 6.54
N ILE A 188 -3.61 14.57 7.54
CA ILE A 188 -4.78 13.74 7.84
C ILE A 188 -5.73 13.68 6.64
N VAL A 189 -6.15 14.83 6.12
CA VAL A 189 -7.14 14.90 5.04
C VAL A 189 -6.58 14.32 3.74
N ARG A 190 -5.37 14.73 3.35
CA ARG A 190 -4.72 14.22 2.13
C ARG A 190 -4.36 12.74 2.26
N GLY A 191 -3.82 12.34 3.40
CA GLY A 191 -3.40 10.96 3.62
C GLY A 191 -4.56 9.96 3.70
N ALA A 192 -5.71 10.37 4.25
CA ALA A 192 -6.85 9.49 4.44
C ALA A 192 -7.81 9.44 3.24
N PHE A 193 -8.03 10.55 2.52
CA PHE A 193 -9.14 10.66 1.59
C PHE A 193 -8.73 10.72 0.12
N GLU A 194 -7.44 10.96 -0.16
CA GLU A 194 -6.93 10.87 -1.52
C GLU A 194 -7.17 9.47 -2.10
N TYR A 195 -7.72 9.39 -3.29
CA TYR A 195 -8.16 8.13 -3.91
C TYR A 195 -9.10 7.30 -3.01
N GLN A 196 -10.02 7.95 -2.28
CA GLN A 196 -11.01 7.33 -1.39
C GLN A 196 -10.38 6.42 -0.32
N GLY A 197 -9.13 6.68 0.09
CA GLY A 197 -8.41 5.83 1.04
C GLY A 197 -8.11 4.41 0.54
N GLN A 198 -8.20 4.16 -0.77
CA GLN A 198 -7.93 2.85 -1.39
C GLN A 198 -6.43 2.66 -1.68
N LYS A 199 -5.59 3.06 -0.75
CA LYS A 199 -4.14 2.86 -0.77
C LYS A 199 -3.75 1.98 0.42
N CYS A 200 -2.87 1.02 0.20
CA CYS A 200 -2.30 0.23 1.30
C CYS A 200 -1.62 1.11 2.36
N SER A 201 -1.09 2.27 1.94
CA SER A 201 -0.42 3.28 2.76
C SER A 201 -1.31 4.45 3.19
N ALA A 202 -2.63 4.43 2.93
CA ALA A 202 -3.52 5.51 3.33
C ALA A 202 -3.51 5.69 4.85
N ALA A 203 -3.40 6.94 5.32
CA ALA A 203 -3.59 7.23 6.73
C ALA A 203 -4.99 6.80 7.17
N SER A 204 -5.09 5.92 8.13
CA SER A 204 -6.38 5.37 8.56
C SER A 204 -6.61 5.45 10.06
N ARG A 205 -5.56 5.78 10.83
CA ARG A 205 -5.63 6.10 12.26
C ARG A 205 -4.70 7.25 12.62
N ALA A 206 -5.10 8.07 13.58
CA ALA A 206 -4.28 9.16 14.08
C ALA A 206 -4.32 9.24 15.60
N TYR A 207 -3.18 9.60 16.19
CA TYR A 207 -3.03 9.86 17.63
C TYR A 207 -2.68 11.32 17.82
N ILE A 208 -3.57 12.09 18.46
CA ILE A 208 -3.44 13.54 18.59
C ILE A 208 -3.47 13.93 20.06
N PRO A 209 -2.50 14.73 20.56
CA PRO A 209 -2.52 15.21 21.94
C PRO A 209 -3.67 16.19 22.16
N LYS A 210 -4.23 16.17 23.33
CA LYS A 210 -5.43 16.94 23.72
C LYS A 210 -5.24 18.43 23.51
N SER A 211 -4.04 18.94 23.75
CA SER A 211 -3.72 20.36 23.56
C SER A 211 -3.82 20.83 22.10
N LEU A 212 -3.60 19.93 21.11
CA LEU A 212 -3.71 20.25 19.69
C LEU A 212 -5.08 19.88 19.09
N TRP A 213 -5.89 19.11 19.80
CA TRP A 213 -7.06 18.49 19.20
C TRP A 213 -8.08 19.49 18.65
N GLU A 214 -8.52 20.47 19.44
CA GLU A 214 -9.59 21.37 18.99
C GLU A 214 -9.19 22.22 17.77
N VAL A 215 -7.95 22.68 17.72
CA VAL A 215 -7.44 23.46 16.59
C VAL A 215 -7.31 22.55 15.35
N THR A 216 -6.73 21.36 15.50
CA THR A 216 -6.61 20.37 14.41
C THR A 216 -7.97 19.95 13.89
N LYS A 217 -8.91 19.63 14.77
CA LYS A 217 -10.31 19.29 14.45
C LYS A 217 -10.97 20.38 13.60
N SER A 218 -10.83 21.63 14.00
CA SER A 218 -11.38 22.78 13.26
C SER A 218 -10.86 22.84 11.83
N HIS A 219 -9.54 22.65 11.64
CA HIS A 219 -8.94 22.61 10.30
C HIS A 219 -9.40 21.41 9.49
N VAL A 220 -9.45 20.21 10.10
CA VAL A 220 -9.92 18.99 9.42
C VAL A 220 -11.36 19.13 8.95
N LEU A 221 -12.26 19.59 9.81
CA LEU A 221 -13.67 19.77 9.47
C LEU A 221 -13.88 20.80 8.36
N ARG A 222 -13.15 21.94 8.42
CA ARG A 222 -13.17 22.94 7.35
C ARG A 222 -12.72 22.35 6.02
N MET A 223 -11.57 21.65 5.98
CA MET A 223 -11.08 21.04 4.75
C MET A 223 -12.04 20.00 4.18
N ILE A 224 -12.65 19.16 5.04
CA ILE A 224 -13.64 18.17 4.61
C ILE A 224 -14.87 18.84 4.02
N SER A 225 -15.34 19.96 4.57
CA SER A 225 -16.49 20.70 4.05
C SER A 225 -16.27 21.27 2.63
N GLU A 226 -15.02 21.44 2.21
CA GLU A 226 -14.64 21.90 0.89
C GLU A 226 -14.48 20.74 -0.13
N ILE A 227 -14.42 19.47 0.34
CA ILE A 227 -14.26 18.29 -0.51
C ILE A 227 -15.54 18.00 -1.28
N LYS A 228 -15.40 17.91 -2.60
CA LYS A 228 -16.47 17.44 -3.48
C LYS A 228 -16.31 15.95 -3.77
N VAL A 229 -17.44 15.24 -3.69
CA VAL A 229 -17.53 13.80 -3.98
C VAL A 229 -18.33 13.61 -5.27
N GLY A 230 -17.80 12.85 -6.23
CA GLY A 230 -18.52 12.63 -7.49
C GLY A 230 -17.72 11.90 -8.55
N ASN A 231 -18.16 11.99 -9.79
CA ASN A 231 -17.57 11.26 -10.91
C ASN A 231 -16.13 11.72 -11.22
N VAL A 232 -15.29 10.79 -11.62
CA VAL A 232 -13.86 11.01 -11.97
C VAL A 232 -13.66 11.96 -13.16
N THR A 233 -14.68 12.14 -14.01
CA THR A 233 -14.63 13.05 -15.17
C THR A 233 -14.82 14.52 -14.79
N ASP A 234 -15.32 14.82 -13.60
CA ASP A 234 -15.38 16.18 -13.07
C ASP A 234 -14.11 16.48 -12.25
N LEU A 235 -13.27 17.36 -12.79
CA LEU A 235 -11.98 17.72 -12.20
C LEU A 235 -12.07 18.43 -10.84
N ASN A 236 -13.26 18.88 -10.45
CA ASN A 236 -13.49 19.48 -9.14
C ASN A 236 -13.67 18.43 -8.03
N ASN A 237 -13.92 17.18 -8.38
CA ASN A 237 -14.12 16.12 -7.40
C ASN A 237 -12.79 15.58 -6.90
N PHE A 238 -12.56 15.72 -5.61
CA PHE A 238 -11.37 15.16 -4.93
C PHE A 238 -11.56 13.68 -4.56
N VAL A 239 -12.77 13.30 -4.13
CA VAL A 239 -13.16 11.93 -3.77
C VAL A 239 -14.13 11.41 -4.83
N ASN A 240 -13.91 10.16 -5.26
CA ASN A 240 -14.70 9.52 -6.30
C ASN A 240 -15.34 8.22 -5.76
N ALA A 241 -15.90 7.39 -6.63
CA ALA A 241 -16.45 6.09 -6.23
C ALA A 241 -15.36 5.12 -5.77
N VAL A 242 -15.66 4.30 -4.76
CA VAL A 242 -14.83 3.13 -4.43
C VAL A 242 -14.98 2.05 -5.50
N ILE A 243 -14.08 1.06 -5.49
CA ILE A 243 -13.86 0.19 -6.65
C ILE A 243 -15.06 -0.67 -7.05
N ASP A 244 -15.83 -1.17 -6.10
CA ASP A 244 -16.99 -2.04 -6.35
C ASP A 244 -18.00 -2.02 -5.20
N GLU A 245 -19.11 -2.74 -5.37
CA GLU A 245 -20.18 -2.85 -4.36
C GLU A 245 -19.70 -3.54 -3.10
N ALA A 246 -18.85 -4.56 -3.22
CA ALA A 246 -18.34 -5.29 -2.05
C ALA A 246 -17.46 -4.39 -1.17
N ALA A 247 -16.66 -3.51 -1.79
CA ALA A 247 -15.88 -2.49 -1.07
C ALA A 247 -16.80 -1.48 -0.39
N PHE A 248 -17.83 -0.98 -1.10
CA PHE A 248 -18.82 -0.06 -0.54
C PHE A 248 -19.50 -0.66 0.69
N ASP A 249 -20.07 -1.85 0.57
CA ASP A 249 -20.82 -2.50 1.65
C ASP A 249 -19.91 -2.81 2.86
N ARG A 250 -18.68 -3.23 2.63
CA ARG A 250 -17.68 -3.42 3.69
C ARG A 250 -17.37 -2.11 4.42
N ILE A 251 -17.10 -1.02 3.70
CA ILE A 251 -16.78 0.29 4.29
C ILE A 251 -17.98 0.79 5.12
N MET A 252 -19.19 0.72 4.56
CA MET A 252 -20.41 1.12 5.25
C MET A 252 -20.68 0.28 6.50
N SER A 253 -20.27 -0.99 6.52
CA SER A 253 -20.40 -1.82 7.72
C SER A 253 -19.52 -1.31 8.89
N TYR A 254 -18.29 -0.84 8.61
CA TYR A 254 -17.44 -0.21 9.63
C TYR A 254 -17.99 1.14 10.11
N ILE A 255 -18.52 1.96 9.19
CA ILE A 255 -19.18 3.21 9.55
C ILE A 255 -20.40 2.95 10.44
N SER A 256 -21.20 1.94 10.12
CA SER A 256 -22.35 1.53 10.93
C SER A 256 -21.94 1.07 12.34
N LYS A 257 -20.85 0.32 12.48
CA LYS A 257 -20.30 -0.05 13.80
C LYS A 257 -19.95 1.18 14.63
N ALA A 258 -19.36 2.21 14.01
CA ALA A 258 -19.04 3.46 14.70
C ALA A 258 -20.30 4.25 15.09
N THR A 259 -21.31 4.28 14.21
CA THR A 259 -22.58 4.99 14.46
C THR A 259 -23.35 4.41 15.64
N THR A 260 -23.27 3.08 15.82
CA THR A 260 -24.06 2.37 16.86
C THR A 260 -23.31 2.16 18.17
N SER A 261 -22.03 2.55 18.23
CA SER A 261 -21.17 2.33 19.40
C SER A 261 -21.10 3.58 20.29
N ASP A 262 -21.11 3.39 21.60
CA ASP A 262 -20.81 4.43 22.61
C ASP A 262 -19.29 4.73 22.73
N LYS A 263 -18.45 3.87 22.15
CA LYS A 263 -16.98 3.98 22.15
C LYS A 263 -16.43 4.85 21.02
N ALA A 264 -17.27 5.32 20.11
CA ALA A 264 -16.86 6.10 18.96
C ALA A 264 -17.88 7.20 18.63
N GLU A 265 -17.43 8.26 18.00
CA GLU A 265 -18.25 9.37 17.53
C GLU A 265 -17.86 9.73 16.10
N ILE A 266 -18.83 9.80 15.19
CA ILE A 266 -18.61 10.30 13.82
C ILE A 266 -18.75 11.82 13.85
N ILE A 267 -17.69 12.54 13.54
CA ILE A 267 -17.66 14.00 13.53
C ILE A 267 -17.75 14.61 12.13
N ALA A 268 -17.58 13.81 11.08
CA ALA A 268 -17.77 14.21 9.69
C ALA A 268 -18.12 13.00 8.82
N GLY A 269 -18.89 13.22 7.75
CA GLY A 269 -19.29 12.16 6.79
C GLY A 269 -20.28 11.17 7.40
N GLY A 270 -19.99 9.89 7.23
CA GLY A 270 -20.80 8.80 7.77
C GLY A 270 -21.87 8.26 6.82
N LYS A 271 -21.97 8.79 5.59
CA LYS A 271 -22.98 8.41 4.62
C LYS A 271 -22.34 7.81 3.37
N GLY A 272 -23.13 7.00 2.67
CA GLY A 272 -22.79 6.48 1.36
C GLY A 272 -24.02 6.40 0.47
N ASP A 273 -23.82 6.52 -0.84
CA ASP A 273 -24.87 6.39 -1.86
C ASP A 273 -24.37 5.51 -3.00
N LYS A 274 -25.05 4.39 -3.21
CA LYS A 274 -24.79 3.46 -4.33
C LYS A 274 -25.83 3.49 -5.45
N SER A 275 -26.72 4.48 -5.44
CA SER A 275 -27.78 4.61 -6.46
C SER A 275 -27.26 5.00 -7.84
N LYS A 276 -26.13 5.73 -7.91
CA LYS A 276 -25.48 6.18 -9.14
C LYS A 276 -24.02 5.74 -9.26
N GLY A 277 -23.47 5.22 -8.20
CA GLY A 277 -22.07 4.79 -8.08
C GLY A 277 -21.74 4.55 -6.62
N TYR A 278 -20.67 3.85 -6.34
CA TYR A 278 -20.29 3.45 -4.98
C TYR A 278 -19.59 4.59 -4.22
N PHE A 279 -20.34 5.67 -3.94
CA PHE A 279 -19.82 6.87 -3.28
C PHE A 279 -19.93 6.77 -1.77
N VAL A 280 -18.81 6.96 -1.08
CA VAL A 280 -18.74 7.07 0.39
C VAL A 280 -18.16 8.42 0.75
N GLU A 281 -18.83 9.14 1.63
CA GLU A 281 -18.34 10.44 2.12
C GLU A 281 -17.04 10.28 2.93
N PRO A 282 -16.08 11.22 2.82
CA PRO A 282 -14.96 11.31 3.74
C PRO A 282 -15.45 11.29 5.20
N THR A 283 -15.09 10.24 5.92
CA THR A 283 -15.64 9.98 7.26
C THR A 283 -14.54 10.08 8.31
N VAL A 284 -14.77 10.89 9.33
CA VAL A 284 -13.88 11.01 10.50
C VAL A 284 -14.58 10.50 11.73
N ILE A 285 -13.93 9.56 12.38
CA ILE A 285 -14.37 8.92 13.64
C ILE A 285 -13.41 9.34 14.75
N VAL A 286 -13.92 9.75 15.88
CA VAL A 286 -13.16 9.92 17.13
C VAL A 286 -13.42 8.72 18.01
N ALA A 287 -12.40 7.92 18.25
CA ALA A 287 -12.48 6.76 19.12
C ALA A 287 -12.18 7.14 20.58
N LYS A 288 -13.05 6.74 21.50
CA LYS A 288 -12.83 6.84 22.96
C LYS A 288 -12.00 5.65 23.46
N ASP A 289 -12.07 4.53 22.74
CA ASP A 289 -11.30 3.31 23.00
C ASP A 289 -10.24 3.19 21.91
N PRO A 290 -8.93 3.19 22.25
CA PRO A 290 -7.85 3.09 21.28
C PRO A 290 -7.82 1.73 20.56
N HIS A 291 -8.52 0.72 21.06
CA HIS A 291 -8.73 -0.60 20.46
C HIS A 291 -10.08 -0.72 19.74
N PHE A 292 -10.74 0.39 19.44
CA PHE A 292 -11.93 0.33 18.62
C PHE A 292 -11.61 -0.27 17.24
N VAL A 293 -12.51 -1.09 16.72
CA VAL A 293 -12.27 -1.88 15.49
C VAL A 293 -11.73 -1.07 14.30
N THR A 294 -12.13 0.19 14.18
CA THR A 294 -11.66 1.09 13.11
C THR A 294 -10.26 1.67 13.37
N MET A 295 -9.68 1.47 14.55
CA MET A 295 -8.26 1.71 14.85
C MET A 295 -7.36 0.52 14.49
N GLU A 296 -7.90 -0.71 14.50
CA GLU A 296 -7.13 -1.95 14.37
C GLU A 296 -7.17 -2.55 12.97
N GLU A 297 -8.36 -2.59 12.34
CA GLU A 297 -8.59 -3.30 11.09
C GLU A 297 -8.44 -2.38 9.86
N GLU A 298 -7.90 -2.93 8.77
CA GLU A 298 -7.80 -2.27 7.48
C GLU A 298 -9.19 -2.15 6.83
N ILE A 299 -9.66 -0.91 6.60
CA ILE A 299 -10.96 -0.64 5.99
C ILE A 299 -10.86 -0.51 4.47
N PHE A 300 -9.77 0.07 3.97
CA PHE A 300 -9.52 0.34 2.55
C PHE A 300 -10.60 1.23 1.92
N GLY A 301 -10.91 2.33 2.62
CA GLY A 301 -11.95 3.28 2.27
C GLY A 301 -11.70 4.66 2.89
N PRO A 302 -12.54 5.67 2.60
CA PRO A 302 -12.34 7.04 3.05
C PRO A 302 -12.76 7.22 4.52
N VAL A 303 -12.11 6.49 5.42
CA VAL A 303 -12.41 6.47 6.86
C VAL A 303 -11.12 6.69 7.65
N MET A 304 -11.10 7.79 8.42
CA MET A 304 -10.04 8.13 9.35
C MET A 304 -10.55 7.99 10.78
N THR A 305 -9.82 7.26 11.63
CA THR A 305 -10.14 7.17 13.06
C THR A 305 -9.09 7.88 13.88
N ILE A 306 -9.51 8.75 14.78
CA ILE A 306 -8.65 9.59 15.61
C ILE A 306 -8.81 9.18 17.07
N TYR A 307 -7.70 8.94 17.75
CA TYR A 307 -7.63 8.79 19.19
C TYR A 307 -6.94 10.02 19.80
N VAL A 308 -7.64 10.70 20.73
CA VAL A 308 -7.12 11.87 21.42
C VAL A 308 -6.53 11.42 22.76
N TYR A 309 -5.24 11.70 22.98
CA TYR A 309 -4.53 11.31 24.18
C TYR A 309 -4.13 12.50 25.06
N GLU A 310 -3.98 12.29 26.36
CA GLU A 310 -3.50 13.32 27.30
C GLU A 310 -2.01 13.62 27.05
N ASP A 311 -1.62 14.87 27.08
CA ASP A 311 -0.27 15.35 26.67
C ASP A 311 0.88 14.69 27.47
N ASP A 312 0.64 14.35 28.73
CA ASP A 312 1.59 13.64 29.61
C ASP A 312 1.69 12.12 29.29
N LYS A 313 0.82 11.59 28.41
CA LYS A 313 0.76 10.19 28.01
C LYS A 313 1.49 9.87 26.70
N PHE A 314 2.35 10.76 26.24
CA PHE A 314 3.07 10.61 24.96
C PHE A 314 3.78 9.25 24.82
N GLU A 315 4.57 8.84 25.82
CA GLU A 315 5.34 7.60 25.76
C GLU A 315 4.47 6.34 25.83
N GLU A 316 3.43 6.38 26.65
CA GLU A 316 2.45 5.29 26.75
C GLU A 316 1.68 5.12 25.43
N THR A 317 1.30 6.25 24.83
CA THR A 317 0.56 6.26 23.57
C THR A 317 1.43 5.82 22.38
N LEU A 318 2.76 6.07 22.39
CA LEU A 318 3.66 5.50 21.40
C LEU A 318 3.66 3.96 21.43
N LYS A 319 3.72 3.35 22.62
CA LYS A 319 3.62 1.89 22.77
C LYS A 319 2.26 1.37 22.30
N LEU A 320 1.21 2.05 22.69
CA LEU A 320 -0.15 1.75 22.25
C LEU A 320 -0.24 1.78 20.71
N CYS A 321 0.32 2.80 20.05
CA CYS A 321 0.35 2.90 18.59
C CYS A 321 1.08 1.72 17.95
N ASP A 322 2.19 1.25 18.54
CA ASP A 322 2.94 0.09 18.05
C ASP A 322 2.13 -1.22 18.16
N GLU A 323 1.30 -1.36 19.18
CA GLU A 323 0.60 -2.59 19.54
C GLU A 323 -0.84 -2.65 18.97
N THR A 324 -1.43 -1.53 18.58
CA THR A 324 -2.84 -1.44 18.18
C THR A 324 -3.18 -2.29 16.94
N SER A 325 -2.22 -2.50 16.04
CA SER A 325 -2.50 -3.21 14.78
C SER A 325 -1.37 -4.16 14.41
N PRO A 326 -1.66 -5.31 13.80
CA PRO A 326 -0.65 -6.25 13.34
C PRO A 326 0.12 -5.77 12.10
N TYR A 327 -0.31 -4.69 11.46
CA TYR A 327 0.31 -4.15 10.26
C TYR A 327 1.54 -3.27 10.59
N GLY A 328 2.45 -3.15 9.63
CA GLY A 328 3.64 -2.33 9.74
C GLY A 328 4.10 -1.78 8.39
N LEU A 329 3.19 -1.14 7.61
CA LEU A 329 3.50 -0.63 6.28
C LEU A 329 4.08 0.78 6.34
N THR A 330 3.28 1.76 6.69
CA THR A 330 3.74 3.16 6.78
C THR A 330 3.30 3.83 8.07
N GLY A 331 4.02 4.88 8.43
CA GLY A 331 3.68 5.71 9.58
C GLY A 331 4.33 7.08 9.50
N SER A 332 3.71 8.05 10.14
CA SER A 332 4.21 9.42 10.19
C SER A 332 4.20 9.98 11.60
N ILE A 333 5.22 10.77 11.92
CA ILE A 333 5.36 11.51 13.17
C ILE A 333 5.39 13.00 12.89
N PHE A 334 4.51 13.73 13.56
CA PHE A 334 4.46 15.19 13.53
C PHE A 334 5.02 15.77 14.84
N SER A 335 6.12 16.46 14.74
CA SER A 335 6.76 17.13 15.90
C SER A 335 7.77 18.17 15.44
N ARG A 336 7.88 19.28 16.15
CA ARG A 336 8.99 20.23 16.06
C ARG A 336 10.06 19.99 17.12
N ASP A 337 9.81 19.13 18.09
CA ASP A 337 10.77 18.70 19.09
C ASP A 337 11.59 17.50 18.57
N ARG A 338 12.92 17.72 18.42
CA ARG A 338 13.86 16.69 17.93
C ARG A 338 13.97 15.50 18.87
N TYR A 339 13.86 15.70 20.18
CA TYR A 339 13.96 14.62 21.15
C TYR A 339 12.72 13.72 21.10
N ALA A 340 11.54 14.34 20.95
CA ALA A 340 10.30 13.60 20.73
C ALA A 340 10.33 12.80 19.43
N LEU A 341 10.86 13.37 18.32
CA LEU A 341 11.05 12.65 17.05
C LEU A 341 11.96 11.43 17.22
N VAL A 342 13.13 11.61 17.83
CA VAL A 342 14.09 10.51 18.05
C VAL A 342 13.49 9.42 18.94
N LYS A 343 12.77 9.78 19.98
CA LYS A 343 12.10 8.84 20.87
C LYS A 343 11.02 8.05 20.16
N ALA A 344 10.14 8.75 19.45
CA ALA A 344 9.07 8.13 18.67
C ALA A 344 9.62 7.17 17.60
N CYS A 345 10.66 7.57 16.88
CA CYS A 345 11.34 6.72 15.90
C CYS A 345 11.90 5.42 16.52
N ARG A 346 12.45 5.51 17.74
CA ARG A 346 12.98 4.32 18.43
C ARG A 346 11.87 3.36 18.87
N VAL A 347 10.77 3.89 19.41
CA VAL A 347 9.66 3.06 19.90
C VAL A 347 8.93 2.43 18.72
N LEU A 348 8.65 3.20 17.66
CA LEU A 348 7.83 2.77 16.52
C LEU A 348 8.66 2.17 15.37
N ARG A 349 9.95 1.87 15.57
CA ARG A 349 10.84 1.40 14.50
C ARG A 349 10.37 0.16 13.74
N TYR A 350 9.54 -0.68 14.35
CA TYR A 350 8.96 -1.87 13.73
C TYR A 350 7.50 -1.69 13.31
N ALA A 351 6.89 -0.55 13.64
CA ALA A 351 5.50 -0.25 13.31
C ALA A 351 5.30 0.22 11.87
N ALA A 352 6.40 0.53 11.15
CA ALA A 352 6.34 0.99 9.77
C ALA A 352 7.60 0.60 8.99
N GLY A 353 7.43 0.14 7.75
CA GLY A 353 8.53 -0.06 6.82
C GLY A 353 8.97 1.25 6.17
N ASN A 354 8.02 2.16 5.90
CA ASN A 354 8.30 3.54 5.47
C ASN A 354 7.86 4.51 6.57
N PHE A 355 8.81 5.33 7.03
CA PHE A 355 8.63 6.24 8.15
C PHE A 355 8.78 7.70 7.70
N TYR A 356 7.78 8.54 7.95
CA TYR A 356 7.74 9.93 7.52
C TYR A 356 7.79 10.88 8.72
N TYR A 357 8.39 12.05 8.52
CA TYR A 357 8.47 13.12 9.53
C TYR A 357 7.84 14.38 8.98
N ASN A 358 6.82 14.89 9.68
CA ASN A 358 6.06 16.10 9.31
C ASN A 358 5.52 16.05 7.87
N ASP A 359 5.16 14.85 7.41
CA ASP A 359 4.51 14.63 6.12
C ASP A 359 3.48 13.48 6.26
N LYS A 360 2.56 13.37 5.30
CA LYS A 360 1.58 12.27 5.27
C LYS A 360 2.28 10.91 5.06
N PRO A 361 1.74 9.80 5.58
CA PRO A 361 2.40 8.48 5.51
C PRO A 361 2.20 7.77 4.16
N THR A 362 1.88 8.50 3.09
CA THR A 362 1.58 7.92 1.76
C THR A 362 2.18 8.76 0.65
N GLY A 363 2.35 8.16 -0.55
CA GLY A 363 2.89 8.83 -1.72
C GLY A 363 4.41 8.66 -1.84
N ALA A 364 4.92 7.46 -1.53
CA ALA A 364 6.33 7.13 -1.75
C ALA A 364 6.71 7.29 -3.23
N MET A 365 7.87 7.88 -3.47
CA MET A 365 8.40 8.14 -4.81
C MET A 365 9.47 7.10 -5.17
N VAL A 366 9.34 6.48 -6.33
CA VAL A 366 10.30 5.51 -6.86
C VAL A 366 11.70 6.12 -6.93
N GLY A 367 12.71 5.37 -6.48
CA GLY A 367 14.10 5.84 -6.46
C GLY A 367 14.45 6.80 -5.31
N GLN A 368 13.45 7.26 -4.54
CA GLN A 368 13.67 8.13 -3.37
C GLN A 368 13.26 7.46 -2.06
N GLN A 369 12.15 6.74 -2.04
CA GLN A 369 11.60 6.10 -0.85
C GLN A 369 11.27 4.64 -1.18
N PRO A 370 12.24 3.72 -1.07
CA PRO A 370 11.99 2.29 -1.28
C PRO A 370 10.83 1.80 -0.43
N PHE A 371 9.81 1.22 -1.07
CA PHE A 371 8.52 0.97 -0.45
C PHE A 371 8.34 -0.49 -0.05
N GLY A 372 7.94 -0.73 1.19
CA GLY A 372 7.62 -2.05 1.70
C GLY A 372 7.37 -2.04 3.18
N GLY A 373 6.53 -2.97 3.63
CA GLY A 373 6.09 -3.12 5.00
C GLY A 373 6.56 -4.41 5.65
N ALA A 374 6.67 -4.38 6.98
CA ALA A 374 6.97 -5.52 7.82
C ALA A 374 5.69 -6.05 8.52
N ARG A 375 5.84 -7.02 9.41
CA ARG A 375 4.73 -7.67 10.13
C ARG A 375 3.68 -8.22 9.15
N ALA A 376 2.39 -8.00 9.41
CA ALA A 376 1.33 -8.44 8.53
C ALA A 376 1.25 -7.67 7.18
N SER A 377 2.10 -6.65 6.96
CA SER A 377 2.11 -5.85 5.73
C SER A 377 3.03 -6.39 4.64
N GLY A 378 3.73 -7.50 4.85
CA GLY A 378 4.47 -8.17 3.80
C GLY A 378 5.90 -8.55 4.15
N THR A 379 6.67 -8.88 3.13
CA THR A 379 8.05 -9.40 3.23
C THR A 379 9.12 -8.30 3.18
N ASN A 380 8.72 -7.06 2.96
CA ASN A 380 9.55 -5.86 3.03
C ASN A 380 10.70 -5.81 2.00
N ASP A 381 10.45 -6.25 0.78
CA ASP A 381 11.45 -6.33 -0.30
C ASP A 381 11.75 -5.00 -0.99
N LYS A 382 11.20 -3.89 -0.48
CA LYS A 382 11.54 -2.51 -0.89
C LYS A 382 11.40 -2.25 -2.39
N ALA A 383 10.15 -2.28 -2.88
CA ALA A 383 9.82 -1.88 -4.26
C ALA A 383 10.39 -0.50 -4.60
N GLY A 384 10.88 -0.34 -5.83
CA GLY A 384 11.57 0.89 -6.26
C GLY A 384 13.01 1.01 -5.75
N SER A 385 13.65 -0.13 -5.43
CA SER A 385 15.08 -0.24 -5.11
C SER A 385 15.69 -1.51 -5.70
N HIS A 386 17.03 -1.62 -5.63
CA HIS A 386 17.73 -2.83 -6.07
C HIS A 386 17.34 -4.09 -5.27
N LEU A 387 16.86 -3.94 -4.04
CA LEU A 387 16.45 -5.07 -3.19
C LEU A 387 15.25 -5.83 -3.78
N ASN A 388 14.36 -5.14 -4.50
CA ASN A 388 13.20 -5.76 -5.12
C ASN A 388 13.54 -6.57 -6.39
N LEU A 389 14.77 -6.43 -6.91
CA LEU A 389 15.26 -7.16 -8.08
C LEU A 389 16.03 -8.44 -7.71
N LEU A 390 16.43 -8.58 -6.45
CA LEU A 390 17.18 -9.73 -5.91
C LEU A 390 16.25 -10.80 -5.34
#